data_73e387d5cf947e4df69e2e67e9b40a03
#
_entry.id   73e387d5cf947e4df69e2e67e9b40a03
#
_cell.length_a   1.000
_cell.length_b   1.000
_cell.length_c   1.000
_cell.angle_alpha   90.00
_cell.angle_beta   90.00
_cell.angle_gamma   90.00
#
_symmetry.space_group_name_H-M   'P 1'
#
loop_
_entity.id
_entity.type
_entity.pdbx_description
1 polymer ?
#
loop_
_entity_poly.entity_id
_entity_poly.type
_entity_poly.pdbx_seq_one_letter_code
_entity_poly.pdbx_strand_id
1 'polypeptide(L)'
;SPGSYTNSLGVASVDNVGGTGDYVEVAGKKLFYTDTTSAPIQALTTLAGEQQFVYVDTAGNAEDFAAVKDILTGKIAICNRGSIAFTDKGNNAISNGAIALIVANNEPGTISMVTDGYNYTAPYVSILQADGEYIKASSEKHTTDSGLVYYTGTMTVGASAAVNHASADYYTMSSFSSWGVPGSLEMKP
;
A
#
# COMPACT_ATOMS: atom_id res chain seq x y z
N SER A 1 -35.58 10.34 7.02
CA SER A 1 -34.49 9.53 7.62
C SER A 1 -34.85 9.16 9.06
N PRO A 2 -34.62 7.91 9.51
CA PRO A 2 -34.89 7.52 10.91
C PRO A 2 -34.18 8.40 11.94
N GLY A 3 -32.99 8.92 11.63
CA GLY A 3 -32.22 9.81 12.49
C GLY A 3 -32.80 11.22 12.66
N SER A 4 -33.82 11.58 11.89
CA SER A 4 -34.46 12.93 11.97
C SER A 4 -35.58 13.07 13.01
N TYR A 5 -35.94 12.00 13.70
CA TYR A 5 -36.94 12.04 14.73
C TYR A 5 -36.37 12.54 16.08
N THR A 6 -37.15 13.34 16.85
CA THR A 6 -36.70 13.97 18.09
C THR A 6 -36.24 12.98 19.16
N ASN A 7 -36.78 11.76 19.15
CA ASN A 7 -36.48 10.70 20.12
C ASN A 7 -35.51 9.62 19.58
N SER A 8 -34.82 9.89 18.47
CA SER A 8 -33.83 8.96 17.90
C SER A 8 -32.42 9.45 18.17
N LEU A 9 -31.51 8.50 18.42
CA LEU A 9 -30.09 8.76 18.45
C LEU A 9 -29.56 8.72 17.02
N GLY A 10 -29.10 9.84 16.51
CA GLY A 10 -28.34 9.90 15.28
C GLY A 10 -26.85 9.67 15.58
N VAL A 11 -26.21 8.85 14.76
CA VAL A 11 -24.76 8.58 14.85
C VAL A 11 -24.10 9.00 13.55
N ALA A 12 -23.11 9.88 13.64
CA ALA A 12 -22.24 10.24 12.52
C ALA A 12 -20.97 9.40 12.55
N SER A 13 -20.42 9.14 11.37
CA SER A 13 -19.10 8.60 11.23
C SER A 13 -18.07 9.72 11.12
N VAL A 14 -16.97 9.60 11.83
CA VAL A 14 -15.81 10.47 11.69
C VAL A 14 -14.61 9.67 11.25
N ASP A 15 -13.73 10.30 10.48
CA ASP A 15 -12.48 9.68 10.08
C ASP A 15 -11.57 9.54 11.30
N ASN A 16 -10.94 8.38 11.41
CA ASN A 16 -10.01 8.12 12.50
C ASN A 16 -8.74 8.98 12.31
N VAL A 17 -8.42 9.80 13.30
CA VAL A 17 -7.24 10.69 13.25
C VAL A 17 -5.94 9.97 13.53
N GLY A 18 -6.00 8.74 14.01
CA GLY A 18 -4.81 7.93 14.26
C GLY A 18 -5.16 6.47 14.49
N GLY A 19 -4.16 5.65 14.41
CA GLY A 19 -4.24 4.20 14.61
C GLY A 19 -2.85 3.62 14.78
N THR A 20 -2.75 2.33 14.67
CA THR A 20 -1.47 1.63 14.52
C THR A 20 -1.45 0.90 13.20
N GLY A 21 -0.29 0.81 12.58
CA GLY A 21 -0.09 0.09 11.34
C GLY A 21 1.33 -0.42 11.23
N ASP A 22 1.50 -1.45 10.44
CA ASP A 22 2.79 -1.94 10.05
C ASP A 22 3.33 -1.10 8.89
N TYR A 23 4.65 -0.96 8.80
CA TYR A 23 5.27 -0.01 7.88
C TYR A 23 6.57 -0.54 7.28
N VAL A 24 6.95 0.07 6.17
CA VAL A 24 8.34 0.09 5.72
C VAL A 24 8.88 1.51 5.89
N GLU A 25 10.14 1.65 6.29
CA GLU A 25 10.79 2.94 6.41
C GLU A 25 11.83 3.11 5.31
N VAL A 26 11.69 4.18 4.53
CA VAL A 26 12.61 4.54 3.44
C VAL A 26 13.08 5.97 3.67
N ALA A 27 14.38 6.19 3.69
CA ALA A 27 15.00 7.50 3.89
C ALA A 27 14.41 8.28 5.10
N GLY A 28 14.14 7.56 6.23
CA GLY A 28 13.63 8.14 7.46
C GLY A 28 12.12 8.40 7.50
N LYS A 29 11.39 8.09 6.43
CA LYS A 29 9.92 8.21 6.39
C LYS A 29 9.26 6.84 6.51
N LYS A 30 8.31 6.70 7.43
CA LYS A 30 7.46 5.52 7.57
C LYS A 30 6.34 5.55 6.53
N LEU A 31 6.24 4.48 5.75
CA LEU A 31 5.24 4.26 4.71
C LEU A 31 4.39 3.08 5.14
N PHE A 32 3.14 3.34 5.48
CA PHE A 32 2.23 2.32 5.99
C PHE A 32 1.63 1.54 4.84
N TYR A 33 1.62 0.22 4.97
CA TYR A 33 1.10 -0.65 3.93
C TYR A 33 -0.19 -1.34 4.33
N THR A 34 -0.89 -1.87 3.33
CA THR A 34 -2.06 -2.74 3.52
C THR A 34 -1.67 -4.15 3.12
N ASP A 35 -1.84 -5.09 4.07
CA ASP A 35 -1.62 -6.52 3.81
C ASP A 35 -2.72 -7.11 2.89
N THR A 36 -2.37 -8.18 2.19
CA THR A 36 -3.36 -9.04 1.56
C THR A 36 -4.05 -9.89 2.62
N THR A 37 -5.36 -9.99 2.55
CA THR A 37 -6.17 -10.74 3.53
C THR A 37 -6.28 -12.23 3.23
N SER A 38 -5.68 -12.71 2.14
CA SER A 38 -5.82 -14.09 1.67
C SER A 38 -4.71 -14.98 2.24
N ALA A 39 -5.06 -15.95 3.09
CA ALA A 39 -4.14 -17.01 3.49
C ALA A 39 -3.80 -17.91 2.27
N PRO A 40 -2.57 -18.43 2.13
CA PRO A 40 -1.54 -18.57 3.18
C PRO A 40 -0.38 -17.55 3.08
N ILE A 41 -0.62 -16.34 2.60
CA ILE A 41 0.42 -15.31 2.43
C ILE A 41 0.96 -14.88 3.81
N GLN A 42 2.27 -14.85 3.94
CA GLN A 42 2.94 -14.43 5.18
C GLN A 42 2.88 -12.90 5.32
N ALA A 43 2.85 -12.42 6.55
CA ALA A 43 2.96 -10.99 6.83
C ALA A 43 4.34 -10.45 6.43
N LEU A 44 4.40 -9.21 5.92
CA LEU A 44 5.69 -8.59 5.55
C LEU A 44 6.62 -8.44 6.77
N THR A 45 6.07 -8.32 7.98
CA THR A 45 6.83 -8.27 9.24
C THR A 45 7.68 -9.50 9.52
N THR A 46 7.47 -10.63 8.81
CA THR A 46 8.39 -11.78 8.87
C THR A 46 9.78 -11.46 8.32
N LEU A 47 9.89 -10.38 7.52
CA LEU A 47 11.15 -9.86 6.98
C LEU A 47 11.65 -8.65 7.78
N ALA A 48 11.28 -8.51 9.06
CA ALA A 48 11.62 -7.36 9.90
C ALA A 48 13.12 -7.04 9.87
N GLY A 49 13.45 -5.75 9.85
CA GLY A 49 14.81 -5.24 9.74
C GLY A 49 15.12 -4.65 8.36
N GLU A 50 16.41 -4.42 8.12
CA GLU A 50 16.87 -3.83 6.87
C GLU A 50 16.78 -4.82 5.71
N GLN A 51 16.16 -4.38 4.62
CA GLN A 51 15.96 -5.13 3.37
C GLN A 51 16.37 -4.27 2.18
N GLN A 52 16.94 -4.90 1.16
CA GLN A 52 17.14 -4.26 -0.13
C GLN A 52 15.90 -4.42 -0.99
N PHE A 53 15.66 -3.48 -1.89
CA PHE A 53 14.56 -3.58 -2.84
C PHE A 53 14.97 -3.23 -4.27
N VAL A 54 14.17 -3.71 -5.22
CA VAL A 54 14.19 -3.30 -6.62
C VAL A 54 12.78 -2.87 -7.01
N TYR A 55 12.62 -1.63 -7.42
CA TYR A 55 11.35 -1.08 -7.89
C TYR A 55 11.37 -0.99 -9.42
N VAL A 56 10.60 -1.83 -10.10
CA VAL A 56 10.38 -1.70 -11.55
C VAL A 56 9.28 -0.66 -11.80
N ASP A 57 9.56 0.39 -12.58
CA ASP A 57 8.62 1.48 -12.83
C ASP A 57 7.56 1.11 -13.89
N THR A 58 6.98 -0.06 -13.73
CA THR A 58 5.99 -0.65 -14.63
C THR A 58 4.89 -1.36 -13.83
N ALA A 59 3.96 -1.98 -14.54
CA ALA A 59 2.91 -2.79 -13.93
C ALA A 59 3.39 -4.18 -13.45
N GLY A 60 4.68 -4.55 -13.60
CA GLY A 60 5.25 -5.81 -13.14
C GLY A 60 4.90 -7.01 -14.03
N ASN A 61 5.11 -6.87 -15.33
CA ASN A 61 5.08 -7.99 -16.28
C ASN A 61 6.18 -9.01 -15.98
N ALA A 62 6.03 -10.21 -16.49
CA ALA A 62 7.05 -11.26 -16.35
C ALA A 62 8.40 -10.85 -16.95
N GLU A 63 8.38 -10.20 -18.10
CA GLU A 63 9.59 -9.72 -18.78
C GLU A 63 10.28 -8.60 -17.99
N ASP A 64 9.53 -7.74 -17.31
CA ASP A 64 10.08 -6.66 -16.50
C ASP A 64 10.91 -7.22 -15.33
N PHE A 65 10.35 -8.18 -14.59
CA PHE A 65 11.08 -8.83 -13.50
C PHE A 65 12.22 -9.73 -14.00
N ALA A 66 12.04 -10.39 -15.14
CA ALA A 66 13.10 -11.18 -15.75
C ALA A 66 14.31 -10.32 -16.17
N ALA A 67 14.06 -9.10 -16.66
CA ALA A 67 15.12 -8.16 -17.07
C ALA A 67 15.98 -7.67 -15.89
N VAL A 68 15.48 -7.74 -14.67
CA VAL A 68 16.18 -7.32 -13.44
C VAL A 68 16.46 -8.49 -12.48
N LYS A 69 16.28 -9.73 -12.94
CA LYS A 69 16.34 -10.94 -12.09
C LYS A 69 17.62 -11.05 -11.27
N ASP A 70 18.77 -10.77 -11.88
CA ASP A 70 20.07 -10.91 -11.22
C ASP A 70 20.25 -9.93 -10.05
N ILE A 71 19.65 -8.73 -10.18
CA ILE A 71 19.64 -7.71 -9.13
C ILE A 71 18.50 -7.89 -8.14
N LEU A 72 17.39 -8.51 -8.56
CA LEU A 72 16.17 -8.72 -7.77
C LEU A 72 16.30 -9.89 -6.79
N THR A 73 17.04 -10.92 -7.15
CA THR A 73 17.13 -12.17 -6.36
C THR A 73 17.50 -11.88 -4.91
N GLY A 74 16.66 -12.37 -3.99
CA GLY A 74 16.82 -12.20 -2.54
C GLY A 74 16.39 -10.82 -2.01
N LYS A 75 15.73 -9.98 -2.81
CA LYS A 75 15.28 -8.65 -2.44
C LYS A 75 13.77 -8.50 -2.52
N ILE A 76 13.25 -7.43 -1.94
CA ILE A 76 11.85 -7.06 -2.08
C ILE A 76 11.63 -6.46 -3.47
N ALA A 77 10.66 -6.98 -4.21
CA ALA A 77 10.19 -6.38 -5.44
C ALA A 77 9.18 -5.27 -5.15
N ILE A 78 9.21 -4.19 -5.93
CA ILE A 78 8.16 -3.17 -5.94
C ILE A 78 7.75 -2.94 -7.40
N CYS A 79 6.46 -2.80 -7.67
CA CYS A 79 5.93 -2.40 -8.97
C CYS A 79 4.70 -1.51 -8.83
N ASN A 80 4.25 -0.90 -9.93
CA ASN A 80 3.04 -0.09 -9.94
C ASN A 80 1.79 -0.96 -10.13
N ARG A 81 0.67 -0.53 -9.57
CA ARG A 81 -0.65 -0.97 -10.02
C ARG A 81 -0.80 -0.65 -11.52
N GLY A 82 -1.59 -1.43 -12.26
CA GLY A 82 -1.82 -1.21 -13.69
C GLY A 82 -2.69 -2.31 -14.27
N SER A 83 -2.53 -2.60 -15.54
CA SER A 83 -3.41 -3.48 -16.31
C SER A 83 -3.25 -4.99 -16.03
N ILE A 84 -2.24 -5.39 -15.24
CA ILE A 84 -1.98 -6.80 -14.94
C ILE A 84 -2.66 -7.18 -13.65
N ALA A 85 -3.23 -8.39 -13.59
CA ALA A 85 -3.84 -8.92 -12.37
C ALA A 85 -2.83 -8.99 -11.21
N PHE A 86 -3.30 -8.74 -9.99
CA PHE A 86 -2.42 -8.80 -8.81
C PHE A 86 -1.78 -10.17 -8.63
N THR A 87 -2.53 -11.24 -8.89
CA THR A 87 -2.04 -12.62 -8.89
C THR A 87 -0.82 -12.79 -9.80
N ASP A 88 -0.89 -12.28 -11.04
CA ASP A 88 0.19 -12.39 -12.00
C ASP A 88 1.42 -11.57 -11.57
N LYS A 89 1.22 -10.35 -11.05
CA LYS A 89 2.33 -9.55 -10.49
C LYS A 89 3.08 -10.32 -9.40
N GLY A 90 2.34 -10.91 -8.46
CA GLY A 90 2.92 -11.70 -7.38
C GLY A 90 3.71 -12.90 -7.91
N ASN A 91 3.09 -13.68 -8.78
CA ASN A 91 3.72 -14.86 -9.38
C ASN A 91 4.97 -14.47 -10.20
N ASN A 92 4.90 -13.38 -10.97
CA ASN A 92 6.01 -12.89 -11.77
C ASN A 92 7.20 -12.45 -10.91
N ALA A 93 6.96 -11.67 -9.85
CA ALA A 93 8.02 -11.18 -8.97
C ALA A 93 8.74 -12.35 -8.26
N ILE A 94 7.97 -13.24 -7.63
CA ILE A 94 8.56 -14.32 -6.80
C ILE A 94 9.24 -15.37 -7.67
N SER A 95 8.69 -15.73 -8.84
CA SER A 95 9.35 -16.65 -9.78
C SER A 95 10.68 -16.11 -10.32
N ASN A 96 10.88 -14.79 -10.30
CA ASN A 96 12.12 -14.13 -10.66
C ASN A 96 13.04 -13.84 -9.46
N GLY A 97 12.78 -14.45 -8.30
CA GLY A 97 13.70 -14.46 -7.16
C GLY A 97 13.42 -13.41 -6.09
N ALA A 98 12.35 -12.63 -6.18
CA ALA A 98 11.96 -11.74 -5.11
C ALA A 98 11.53 -12.52 -3.85
N ILE A 99 11.76 -11.94 -2.67
CA ILE A 99 11.35 -12.52 -1.38
C ILE A 99 10.01 -11.97 -0.89
N ALA A 100 9.54 -10.86 -1.45
CA ALA A 100 8.25 -10.25 -1.21
C ALA A 100 7.88 -9.33 -2.38
N LEU A 101 6.60 -8.96 -2.50
CA LEU A 101 6.15 -7.94 -3.45
C LEU A 101 5.38 -6.82 -2.75
N ILE A 102 5.70 -5.57 -3.09
CA ILE A 102 4.96 -4.37 -2.73
C ILE A 102 4.37 -3.77 -4.00
N VAL A 103 3.06 -3.50 -4.02
CA VAL A 103 2.42 -2.80 -5.14
C VAL A 103 2.09 -1.37 -4.74
N ALA A 104 2.65 -0.40 -5.45
CA ALA A 104 2.30 0.99 -5.31
C ALA A 104 1.02 1.29 -6.11
N ASN A 105 0.05 1.96 -5.48
CA ASN A 105 -1.16 2.38 -6.19
C ASN A 105 -0.82 3.38 -7.31
N ASN A 106 -1.65 3.45 -8.34
CA ASN A 106 -1.53 4.41 -9.44
C ASN A 106 -2.59 5.53 -9.37
N GLU A 107 -3.38 5.54 -8.29
CA GLU A 107 -4.38 6.57 -7.98
C GLU A 107 -4.47 6.77 -6.46
N PRO A 108 -5.03 7.90 -5.96
CA PRO A 108 -5.19 8.12 -4.53
C PRO A 108 -6.04 7.06 -3.85
N GLY A 109 -5.69 6.71 -2.61
CA GLY A 109 -6.40 5.73 -1.78
C GLY A 109 -5.69 4.39 -1.68
N THR A 110 -6.27 3.49 -0.89
CA THR A 110 -5.76 2.14 -0.66
C THR A 110 -6.22 1.17 -1.76
N ILE A 111 -5.51 0.06 -1.89
CA ILE A 111 -5.88 -1.01 -2.83
C ILE A 111 -6.42 -2.20 -2.02
N SER A 112 -7.57 -2.73 -2.44
CA SER A 112 -8.00 -4.07 -2.05
C SER A 112 -7.52 -5.06 -3.12
N MET A 113 -6.47 -5.82 -2.81
CA MET A 113 -5.88 -6.76 -3.77
C MET A 113 -6.56 -8.12 -3.66
N VAL A 114 -7.03 -8.64 -4.81
CA VAL A 114 -7.47 -10.03 -4.94
C VAL A 114 -6.27 -10.86 -5.42
N THR A 115 -5.88 -11.84 -4.63
CA THR A 115 -4.68 -12.67 -4.86
C THR A 115 -5.02 -14.15 -5.04
N ASP A 116 -6.27 -14.46 -5.41
CA ASP A 116 -6.69 -15.81 -5.76
C ASP A 116 -5.83 -16.37 -6.91
N GLY A 117 -5.18 -17.51 -6.70
CA GLY A 117 -4.23 -18.08 -7.65
C GLY A 117 -2.78 -17.59 -7.49
N TYR A 118 -2.48 -16.82 -6.46
CA TYR A 118 -1.09 -16.57 -6.07
C TYR A 118 -0.48 -17.87 -5.51
N ASN A 119 0.61 -18.32 -6.12
CA ASN A 119 1.14 -19.67 -5.90
C ASN A 119 2.21 -19.75 -4.81
N TYR A 120 2.47 -18.67 -4.10
CA TYR A 120 3.52 -18.56 -3.10
C TYR A 120 2.97 -18.12 -1.75
N THR A 121 3.78 -18.27 -0.71
CA THR A 121 3.50 -17.77 0.64
C THR A 121 4.25 -16.50 0.97
N ALA A 122 5.09 -16.01 0.04
CA ALA A 122 5.89 -14.81 0.21
C ALA A 122 5.00 -13.58 0.48
N PRO A 123 5.43 -12.64 1.34
CA PRO A 123 4.66 -11.45 1.66
C PRO A 123 4.25 -10.65 0.42
N TYR A 124 3.01 -10.17 0.43
CA TYR A 124 2.43 -9.42 -0.67
C TYR A 124 1.55 -8.31 -0.11
N VAL A 125 1.98 -7.05 -0.27
CA VAL A 125 1.33 -5.88 0.33
C VAL A 125 1.16 -4.76 -0.68
N SER A 126 0.36 -3.74 -0.34
CA SER A 126 0.22 -2.54 -1.14
C SER A 126 0.52 -1.27 -0.35
N ILE A 127 0.98 -0.24 -1.05
CA ILE A 127 1.24 1.11 -0.53
C ILE A 127 0.47 2.15 -1.34
N LEU A 128 0.35 3.35 -0.78
CA LEU A 128 -0.27 4.48 -1.47
C LEU A 128 0.56 4.93 -2.68
N GLN A 129 -0.09 5.59 -3.64
CA GLN A 129 0.57 6.21 -4.79
C GLN A 129 1.69 7.16 -4.35
N ALA A 130 1.39 8.07 -3.41
CA ALA A 130 2.36 9.04 -2.90
C ALA A 130 3.58 8.39 -2.25
N ASP A 131 3.41 7.20 -1.66
CA ASP A 131 4.52 6.46 -1.06
C ASP A 131 5.39 5.79 -2.12
N GLY A 132 4.78 5.27 -3.19
CA GLY A 132 5.53 4.78 -4.36
C GLY A 132 6.37 5.87 -5.01
N GLU A 133 5.81 7.06 -5.21
CA GLU A 133 6.55 8.22 -5.74
C GLU A 133 7.68 8.66 -4.79
N TYR A 134 7.43 8.64 -3.48
CA TYR A 134 8.46 8.96 -2.49
C TYR A 134 9.62 7.96 -2.52
N ILE A 135 9.33 6.65 -2.65
CA ILE A 135 10.37 5.63 -2.78
C ILE A 135 11.22 5.90 -4.03
N LYS A 136 10.61 6.15 -5.19
CA LYS A 136 11.34 6.47 -6.43
C LYS A 136 12.22 7.70 -6.27
N ALA A 137 11.69 8.77 -5.68
CA ALA A 137 12.42 10.02 -5.47
C ALA A 137 13.60 9.89 -4.48
N SER A 138 13.54 8.91 -3.57
CA SER A 138 14.55 8.66 -2.53
C SER A 138 15.52 7.53 -2.89
N SER A 139 15.49 7.03 -4.12
CA SER A 139 16.21 5.83 -4.56
C SER A 139 17.12 6.09 -5.75
N GLU A 140 18.08 5.20 -5.97
CA GLU A 140 18.97 5.27 -7.13
C GLU A 140 18.24 4.76 -8.38
N LYS A 141 18.17 5.61 -9.41
CA LYS A 141 17.51 5.31 -10.68
C LYS A 141 18.48 4.63 -11.64
N HIS A 142 18.01 3.58 -12.29
CA HIS A 142 18.72 2.81 -13.30
C HIS A 142 17.86 2.61 -14.55
N THR A 143 18.51 2.25 -15.65
CA THR A 143 17.81 1.86 -16.88
C THR A 143 18.56 0.66 -17.47
N THR A 144 17.82 -0.40 -17.82
CA THR A 144 18.39 -1.57 -18.52
C THR A 144 18.73 -1.23 -19.98
N ASP A 145 19.49 -2.06 -20.64
CA ASP A 145 19.79 -1.93 -22.08
C ASP A 145 18.50 -1.97 -22.94
N SER A 146 17.46 -2.65 -22.46
CA SER A 146 16.14 -2.69 -23.11
C SER A 146 15.26 -1.46 -22.85
N GLY A 147 15.76 -0.50 -22.04
CA GLY A 147 15.03 0.73 -21.72
C GLY A 147 14.08 0.63 -20.50
N LEU A 148 14.05 -0.50 -19.78
CA LEU A 148 13.28 -0.61 -18.54
C LEU A 148 13.88 0.28 -17.46
N VAL A 149 13.08 1.18 -16.90
CA VAL A 149 13.44 2.00 -15.75
C VAL A 149 13.17 1.25 -14.45
N TYR A 150 14.15 1.21 -13.57
CA TYR A 150 14.01 0.65 -12.23
C TYR A 150 14.80 1.45 -11.20
N TYR A 151 14.48 1.25 -9.92
CA TYR A 151 15.15 1.93 -8.81
C TYR A 151 15.64 0.91 -7.80
N THR A 152 16.74 1.20 -7.14
CA THR A 152 17.30 0.36 -6.07
C THR A 152 17.51 1.18 -4.79
N GLY A 153 17.38 0.52 -3.65
CA GLY A 153 17.58 1.15 -2.35
C GLY A 153 17.45 0.16 -1.22
N THR A 154 17.41 0.70 -0.01
CA THR A 154 17.17 -0.05 1.22
C THR A 154 15.93 0.48 1.92
N MET A 155 15.24 -0.40 2.64
CA MET A 155 14.14 -0.09 3.52
C MET A 155 14.26 -0.87 4.82
N THR A 156 13.68 -0.36 5.89
CA THR A 156 13.52 -1.12 7.13
C THR A 156 12.08 -1.58 7.24
N VAL A 157 11.84 -2.88 7.34
CA VAL A 157 10.53 -3.42 7.62
C VAL A 157 10.28 -3.36 9.12
N GLY A 158 9.24 -2.65 9.53
CA GLY A 158 8.86 -2.46 10.93
C GLY A 158 7.40 -2.79 11.18
N ALA A 159 7.03 -2.86 12.46
CA ALA A 159 5.69 -3.21 12.89
C ALA A 159 5.16 -2.24 13.96
N SER A 160 3.83 -2.11 13.99
CA SER A 160 3.05 -1.46 15.06
C SER A 160 3.49 -0.05 15.44
N ALA A 161 3.67 0.82 14.44
CA ALA A 161 3.87 2.25 14.69
C ALA A 161 2.57 3.02 14.65
N ALA A 162 2.53 4.15 15.36
CA ALA A 162 1.40 5.06 15.29
C ALA A 162 1.28 5.68 13.91
N VAL A 163 0.08 5.60 13.35
CA VAL A 163 -0.30 6.27 12.09
C VAL A 163 -1.09 7.52 12.45
N ASN A 164 -0.63 8.67 12.00
CA ASN A 164 -1.42 9.89 12.11
C ASN A 164 -1.97 10.25 10.72
N HIS A 165 -3.26 10.09 10.54
CA HIS A 165 -3.96 10.37 9.27
C HIS A 165 -4.39 11.83 9.14
N ALA A 166 -4.31 12.61 10.22
CA ALA A 166 -4.76 13.99 10.23
C ALA A 166 -3.58 14.96 10.23
N SER A 167 -3.67 15.95 9.36
CA SER A 167 -2.90 17.19 9.46
C SER A 167 -3.59 18.21 10.38
N ALA A 168 -4.67 17.85 11.03
CA ALA A 168 -5.52 18.72 11.85
C ALA A 168 -5.72 18.12 13.25
N ASP A 169 -5.78 18.99 14.26
CA ASP A 169 -6.01 18.64 15.66
C ASP A 169 -7.49 18.27 15.96
N TYR A 170 -8.29 17.97 14.96
CA TYR A 170 -9.71 17.66 15.13
C TYR A 170 -10.20 16.57 14.17
N TYR A 171 -11.25 15.88 14.58
CA TYR A 171 -11.90 14.84 13.78
C TYR A 171 -12.59 15.44 12.56
N THR A 172 -12.44 14.79 11.41
CA THR A 172 -13.14 15.12 10.17
C THR A 172 -14.29 14.16 9.98
N MET A 173 -15.47 14.67 9.61
CA MET A 173 -16.61 13.82 9.29
C MET A 173 -16.30 12.98 8.05
N SER A 174 -16.57 11.67 8.11
CA SER A 174 -16.36 10.77 6.97
C SER A 174 -17.21 11.20 5.78
N SER A 175 -16.67 11.09 4.57
CA SER A 175 -17.29 11.55 3.32
C SER A 175 -18.64 10.90 3.03
N PHE A 176 -18.89 9.72 3.57
CA PHE A 176 -20.17 8.99 3.46
C PHE A 176 -21.17 9.30 4.60
N SER A 177 -20.78 10.10 5.59
CA SER A 177 -21.66 10.48 6.69
C SER A 177 -22.59 11.62 6.29
N SER A 178 -23.84 11.53 6.69
CA SER A 178 -24.85 12.56 6.39
C SER A 178 -24.65 13.80 7.26
N TRP A 179 -24.86 14.99 6.67
CA TRP A 179 -24.68 16.29 7.33
C TRP A 179 -25.89 16.77 8.14
N GLY A 180 -26.90 15.93 8.33
CA GLY A 180 -28.13 16.31 8.99
C GLY A 180 -29.27 16.65 8.03
N VAL A 181 -30.36 17.19 8.54
CA VAL A 181 -31.56 17.48 7.76
C VAL A 181 -31.56 18.93 7.28
N PRO A 182 -31.66 19.20 5.96
CA PRO A 182 -31.76 20.56 5.46
C PRO A 182 -32.92 21.33 6.07
N GLY A 183 -32.66 22.55 6.52
CA GLY A 183 -33.64 23.42 7.11
C GLY A 183 -33.90 23.22 8.61
N SER A 184 -33.26 22.24 9.25
CA SER A 184 -33.25 22.10 10.71
C SER A 184 -32.02 22.79 11.31
N LEU A 185 -32.18 23.52 12.38
CA LEU A 185 -31.08 24.06 13.18
C LEU A 185 -30.55 23.04 14.18
N GLU A 186 -31.18 21.88 14.28
CA GLU A 186 -30.68 20.77 15.10
C GLU A 186 -29.61 20.01 14.34
N MET A 187 -28.38 20.03 14.86
CA MET A 187 -27.30 19.20 14.35
C MET A 187 -27.56 17.75 14.74
N LYS A 188 -28.19 17.03 13.83
CA LYS A 188 -28.26 15.56 13.88
C LYS A 188 -27.43 15.04 12.73
N PRO A 189 -26.46 14.15 13.01
CA PRO A 189 -25.69 13.49 11.99
C PRO A 189 -26.55 12.57 11.13
#